data_6b746af8cf60ba2d1566a2135c8fb5ba
#
_entry.id   6b746af8cf60ba2d1566a2135c8fb5ba
#
_cell.length_a   1.000
_cell.length_b   1.000
_cell.length_c   1.000
_cell.angle_alpha   90.00
_cell.angle_beta   90.00
_cell.angle_gamma   90.00
#
_symmetry.space_group_name_H-M   'P 1'
#
loop_
_entity.id
_entity.type
_entity.pdbx_description
1 polymer ?
#
loop_
_entity_poly.entity_id
_entity_poly.type
_entity_poly.pdbx_seq_one_letter_code
_entity_poly.pdbx_strand_id
1 'polypeptide(L)'
;MKPFFLSLFLFFFGTLASAQVHDYPALYSVSGVAAPDVLNVRSGPGTEHAIIGGFGPFDTGVEVVGTTEDRRWGRVIFGETSGWVSMRFLSRTGPDWNAGLPAPLHCFGTEPFWSFERLVGGGNFDSVTGSGPEPFAELWSGPAAARGPQTFGMVLDSGTSTINAFIRRGICSDGMSDRDYGIIAYFLRRSPQGTELLEGCCSLSR
;
A
#
# COMPACT_ATOMS: atom_id res chain seq x y z
N MET A 1 -65.70 0.15 -32.50
CA MET A 1 -64.38 0.80 -32.43
C MET A 1 -63.81 0.54 -31.03
N LYS A 2 -62.77 -0.33 -30.88
CA LYS A 2 -62.12 -0.63 -29.59
C LYS A 2 -60.84 0.20 -29.52
N PRO A 3 -60.55 0.89 -28.41
CA PRO A 3 -59.28 1.61 -28.27
C PRO A 3 -58.17 0.65 -27.92
N PHE A 4 -57.06 0.73 -28.67
CA PHE A 4 -55.81 0.00 -28.47
C PHE A 4 -54.99 0.81 -27.46
N PHE A 5 -54.83 0.32 -26.24
CA PHE A 5 -53.90 0.89 -25.25
C PHE A 5 -52.49 0.43 -25.58
N LEU A 6 -51.65 1.31 -26.08
CA LEU A 6 -50.22 1.11 -26.29
C LEU A 6 -49.52 1.34 -24.97
N SER A 7 -49.12 0.24 -24.29
CA SER A 7 -48.37 0.28 -23.03
C SER A 7 -46.89 0.55 -23.33
N LEU A 8 -46.39 1.76 -23.01
CA LEU A 8 -45.02 2.16 -23.18
C LEU A 8 -44.20 1.61 -22.00
N PHE A 9 -43.44 0.53 -22.23
CA PHE A 9 -42.51 0.00 -21.25
C PHE A 9 -41.22 0.84 -21.25
N LEU A 10 -41.07 1.72 -20.25
CA LEU A 10 -39.79 2.40 -19.96
C LEU A 10 -38.78 1.41 -19.36
N PHE A 11 -37.82 0.98 -20.16
CA PHE A 11 -36.66 0.27 -19.67
C PHE A 11 -35.75 1.25 -18.93
N PHE A 12 -35.73 1.20 -17.59
CA PHE A 12 -34.69 1.82 -16.76
C PHE A 12 -33.39 1.02 -16.92
N PHE A 13 -32.50 1.50 -17.77
CA PHE A 13 -31.09 1.05 -17.73
C PHE A 13 -30.45 1.61 -16.47
N GLY A 14 -30.45 0.82 -15.39
CA GLY A 14 -29.63 1.09 -14.22
C GLY A 14 -28.16 0.98 -14.61
N THR A 15 -27.43 2.10 -14.60
CA THR A 15 -25.97 2.09 -14.69
C THR A 15 -25.45 1.39 -13.44
N LEU A 16 -24.89 0.19 -13.59
CA LEU A 16 -24.10 -0.46 -12.55
C LEU A 16 -22.87 0.41 -12.30
N ALA A 17 -22.90 1.21 -11.24
CA ALA A 17 -21.71 1.88 -10.74
C ALA A 17 -20.76 0.77 -10.27
N SER A 18 -19.75 0.45 -11.07
CA SER A 18 -18.65 -0.38 -10.64
C SER A 18 -17.97 0.34 -9.46
N ALA A 19 -18.11 -0.21 -8.26
CA ALA A 19 -17.35 0.23 -7.11
C ALA A 19 -15.87 0.05 -7.48
N GLN A 20 -15.18 1.14 -7.82
CA GLN A 20 -13.74 1.09 -8.07
C GLN A 20 -13.06 0.77 -6.74
N VAL A 21 -12.56 -0.45 -6.62
CA VAL A 21 -11.69 -0.84 -5.51
C VAL A 21 -10.48 0.09 -5.55
N HIS A 22 -10.33 0.89 -4.51
CA HIS A 22 -9.19 1.82 -4.40
C HIS A 22 -7.92 1.00 -4.19
N ASP A 23 -7.02 1.02 -5.16
CA ASP A 23 -5.76 0.27 -5.17
C ASP A 23 -4.65 1.05 -4.44
N TYR A 24 -4.89 1.40 -3.17
CA TYR A 24 -3.84 1.96 -2.30
C TYR A 24 -3.29 0.90 -1.35
N PRO A 25 -1.99 1.04 -0.94
CA PRO A 25 -1.03 2.04 -1.39
C PRO A 25 -0.60 1.83 -2.84
N ALA A 26 -0.11 2.90 -3.47
CA ALA A 26 0.43 2.85 -4.82
C ALA A 26 1.54 3.89 -5.00
N LEU A 27 2.45 3.63 -5.95
CA LEU A 27 3.53 4.54 -6.29
C LEU A 27 3.11 5.47 -7.43
N TYR A 28 3.62 6.69 -7.35
CA TYR A 28 3.36 7.76 -8.30
C TYR A 28 4.66 8.49 -8.66
N SER A 29 4.64 9.16 -9.81
CA SER A 29 5.61 10.20 -10.18
C SER A 29 4.92 11.55 -10.19
N VAL A 30 5.63 12.60 -9.80
CA VAL A 30 5.15 13.98 -9.95
C VAL A 30 5.00 14.30 -11.42
N SER A 31 3.92 14.94 -11.79
CA SER A 31 3.60 15.33 -13.18
C SER A 31 2.85 16.65 -13.23
N GLY A 32 3.06 17.42 -14.32
CA GLY A 32 2.36 18.69 -14.51
C GLY A 32 2.80 19.81 -13.57
N VAL A 33 3.93 19.65 -12.87
CA VAL A 33 4.60 20.69 -12.09
C VAL A 33 5.74 21.24 -12.93
N ALA A 34 5.77 22.55 -13.15
CA ALA A 34 6.82 23.20 -13.95
C ALA A 34 8.06 23.43 -13.09
N ALA A 35 9.25 23.22 -13.64
CA ALA A 35 10.48 23.67 -13.00
C ALA A 35 10.56 25.23 -13.03
N PRO A 36 10.95 25.89 -11.91
CA PRO A 36 11.51 25.36 -10.66
C PRO A 36 10.48 25.15 -9.53
N ASP A 37 9.19 24.99 -9.83
CA ASP A 37 8.12 24.82 -8.82
C ASP A 37 8.16 23.40 -8.20
N VAL A 38 7.39 23.20 -7.12
CA VAL A 38 7.29 21.94 -6.39
C VAL A 38 5.84 21.55 -6.16
N LEU A 39 5.57 20.25 -6.03
CA LEU A 39 4.30 19.74 -5.54
C LEU A 39 4.27 19.91 -4.01
N ASN A 40 3.50 20.86 -3.53
CA ASN A 40 3.39 21.13 -2.08
C ASN A 40 2.82 19.93 -1.32
N VAL A 41 3.50 19.54 -0.24
CA VAL A 41 3.00 18.64 0.79
C VAL A 41 2.41 19.49 1.91
N ARG A 42 1.17 19.18 2.31
CA ARG A 42 0.42 19.96 3.30
C ARG A 42 0.08 19.13 4.53
N SER A 43 -0.18 19.80 5.65
CA SER A 43 -0.57 19.18 6.92
C SER A 43 -2.00 18.59 6.89
N GLY A 44 -2.80 18.91 5.87
CA GLY A 44 -4.16 18.41 5.69
C GLY A 44 -4.62 18.49 4.24
N PRO A 45 -5.75 17.83 3.91
CA PRO A 45 -6.27 17.74 2.55
C PRO A 45 -7.01 19.01 2.14
N GLY A 46 -6.30 20.01 1.65
CA GLY A 46 -6.84 21.30 1.22
C GLY A 46 -5.76 22.34 1.03
N THR A 47 -6.05 23.36 0.23
CA THR A 47 -5.11 24.46 -0.01
C THR A 47 -4.99 25.41 1.17
N GLU A 48 -5.94 25.38 2.10
CA GLU A 48 -6.01 26.13 3.35
C GLU A 48 -5.06 25.59 4.42
N HIS A 49 -4.62 24.33 4.28
CA HIS A 49 -3.68 23.71 5.22
C HIS A 49 -2.24 24.17 4.98
N ALA A 50 -1.47 24.24 6.06
CA ALA A 50 -0.08 24.66 6.01
C ALA A 50 0.78 23.77 5.11
N ILE A 51 1.71 24.38 4.37
CA ILE A 51 2.73 23.66 3.60
C ILE A 51 3.80 23.19 4.60
N ILE A 52 4.09 21.88 4.59
CA ILE A 52 5.10 21.24 5.44
C ILE A 52 6.33 20.78 4.64
N GLY A 53 6.27 20.88 3.30
CA GLY A 53 7.36 20.57 2.38
C GLY A 53 6.87 20.43 0.96
N GLY A 54 7.64 19.74 0.10
CA GLY A 54 7.28 19.56 -1.30
C GLY A 54 8.12 18.50 -2.00
N PHE A 55 7.55 17.91 -3.05
CA PHE A 55 8.23 17.04 -4.00
C PHE A 55 8.63 17.83 -5.24
N GLY A 56 9.82 17.55 -5.77
CA GLY A 56 10.30 18.14 -7.01
C GLY A 56 9.46 17.74 -8.24
N PRO A 57 9.55 18.49 -9.35
CA PRO A 57 8.73 18.26 -10.54
C PRO A 57 9.00 16.93 -11.25
N PHE A 58 10.10 16.27 -10.92
CA PHE A 58 10.52 14.99 -11.52
C PHE A 58 10.65 13.86 -10.50
N ASP A 59 10.18 14.07 -9.26
CA ASP A 59 10.24 13.05 -8.21
C ASP A 59 9.39 11.84 -8.59
N THR A 60 9.94 10.67 -8.30
CA THR A 60 9.32 9.36 -8.54
C THR A 60 9.24 8.57 -7.24
N GLY A 61 8.47 7.49 -7.22
CA GLY A 61 8.35 6.65 -6.03
C GLY A 61 7.56 7.31 -4.89
N VAL A 62 6.77 8.33 -5.16
CA VAL A 62 5.87 8.93 -4.17
C VAL A 62 4.80 7.91 -3.81
N GLU A 63 4.87 7.37 -2.60
CA GLU A 63 3.88 6.42 -2.12
C GLU A 63 2.65 7.16 -1.59
N VAL A 64 1.50 6.93 -2.24
CA VAL A 64 0.19 7.37 -1.77
C VAL A 64 -0.45 6.23 -1.01
N VAL A 65 -0.66 6.40 0.29
CA VAL A 65 -1.21 5.36 1.18
C VAL A 65 -2.74 5.36 1.24
N GLY A 66 -3.35 6.45 0.82
CA GLY A 66 -4.80 6.62 0.74
C GLY A 66 -5.19 7.97 0.14
N THR A 67 -6.48 8.19 -0.06
CA THR A 67 -7.00 9.47 -0.59
C THR A 67 -8.21 9.94 0.19
N THR A 68 -8.56 11.23 0.00
CA THR A 68 -9.89 11.73 0.36
C THR A 68 -10.97 11.00 -0.44
N GLU A 69 -12.22 11.04 0.03
CA GLU A 69 -13.37 10.40 -0.63
C GLU A 69 -13.56 10.91 -2.07
N ASP A 70 -13.36 12.21 -2.30
CA ASP A 70 -13.42 12.85 -3.61
C ASP A 70 -12.16 12.62 -4.48
N ARG A 71 -11.16 11.90 -3.96
CA ARG A 71 -9.87 11.57 -4.59
C ARG A 71 -9.02 12.76 -5.05
N ARG A 72 -9.29 13.95 -4.53
CA ARG A 72 -8.50 15.13 -4.91
C ARG A 72 -7.19 15.24 -4.15
N TRP A 73 -7.13 14.66 -2.95
CA TRP A 73 -5.95 14.72 -2.10
C TRP A 73 -5.46 13.30 -1.77
N GLY A 74 -4.17 13.08 -1.91
CA GLY A 74 -3.48 11.85 -1.55
C GLY A 74 -2.68 12.01 -0.27
N ARG A 75 -2.80 11.04 0.64
CA ARG A 75 -1.98 10.97 1.84
C ARG A 75 -0.65 10.31 1.50
N VAL A 76 0.45 10.95 1.83
CA VAL A 76 1.82 10.53 1.50
C VAL A 76 2.70 10.53 2.74
N ILE A 77 3.74 9.69 2.74
CA ILE A 77 4.82 9.76 3.72
C ILE A 77 5.76 10.89 3.30
N PHE A 78 6.13 11.77 4.24
CA PHE A 78 7.06 12.87 4.00
C PHE A 78 7.95 13.11 5.21
N GLY A 79 9.24 12.79 5.07
CA GLY A 79 10.17 12.80 6.21
C GLY A 79 9.69 11.84 7.32
N GLU A 80 9.60 12.34 8.55
CA GLU A 80 9.15 11.55 9.71
C GLU A 80 7.64 11.67 9.98
N THR A 81 6.86 12.23 9.04
CA THR A 81 5.42 12.46 9.20
C THR A 81 4.65 12.06 7.95
N SER A 82 3.33 12.16 8.03
CA SER A 82 2.43 12.07 6.88
C SER A 82 1.94 13.45 6.47
N GLY A 83 1.75 13.63 5.16
CA GLY A 83 1.20 14.85 4.60
C GLY A 83 0.20 14.57 3.48
N TRP A 84 -0.28 15.62 2.85
CA TRP A 84 -1.27 15.56 1.80
C TRP A 84 -0.81 16.32 0.56
N VAL A 85 -1.00 15.70 -0.59
CA VAL A 85 -0.68 16.27 -1.89
C VAL A 85 -1.90 16.27 -2.81
N SER A 86 -1.94 17.21 -3.78
CA SER A 86 -3.00 17.22 -4.78
C SER A 86 -2.75 16.12 -5.82
N MET A 87 -3.69 15.17 -5.92
CA MET A 87 -3.62 14.03 -6.85
C MET A 87 -3.56 14.42 -8.32
N ARG A 88 -4.00 15.63 -8.68
CA ARG A 88 -3.92 16.13 -10.07
C ARG A 88 -2.50 16.26 -10.61
N PHE A 89 -1.52 16.31 -9.71
CA PHE A 89 -0.10 16.44 -10.04
C PHE A 89 0.67 15.12 -9.90
N LEU A 90 -0.05 14.01 -9.82
CA LEU A 90 0.53 12.69 -9.69
C LEU A 90 0.07 11.77 -10.83
N SER A 91 1.02 11.08 -11.44
CA SER A 91 0.79 10.01 -12.40
C SER A 91 1.16 8.66 -11.78
N ARG A 92 0.22 7.71 -11.75
CA ARG A 92 0.43 6.39 -11.17
C ARG A 92 1.50 5.61 -11.94
N THR A 93 2.43 4.99 -11.21
CA THR A 93 3.52 4.17 -11.77
C THR A 93 3.48 2.71 -11.29
N GLY A 94 2.70 2.38 -10.28
CA GLY A 94 2.54 1.01 -9.77
C GLY A 94 2.08 0.96 -8.32
N PRO A 95 2.04 -0.22 -7.71
CA PRO A 95 1.89 -1.52 -8.37
C PRO A 95 0.44 -1.80 -8.80
N ASP A 96 0.24 -2.87 -9.58
CA ASP A 96 -1.09 -3.46 -9.80
C ASP A 96 -1.31 -4.62 -8.81
N TRP A 97 -2.12 -4.40 -7.79
CA TRP A 97 -2.44 -5.40 -6.76
C TRP A 97 -3.22 -6.60 -7.31
N ASN A 98 -3.87 -6.46 -8.46
CA ASN A 98 -4.55 -7.59 -9.11
C ASN A 98 -3.57 -8.57 -9.75
N ALA A 99 -2.36 -8.11 -10.06
CA ALA A 99 -1.29 -8.98 -10.56
C ALA A 99 -0.64 -9.82 -9.45
N GLY A 100 -0.88 -9.50 -8.17
CA GLY A 100 -0.33 -10.22 -7.02
C GLY A 100 0.25 -9.30 -5.96
N LEU A 101 0.92 -9.91 -4.98
CA LEU A 101 1.63 -9.16 -3.94
C LEU A 101 2.86 -8.45 -4.53
N PRO A 102 3.00 -7.13 -4.38
CA PRO A 102 4.10 -6.37 -4.99
C PRO A 102 5.49 -6.83 -4.54
N ALA A 103 6.47 -6.64 -5.41
CA ALA A 103 7.89 -6.69 -5.12
C ALA A 103 8.61 -5.55 -5.87
N PRO A 104 9.51 -4.78 -5.23
CA PRO A 104 9.88 -4.90 -3.82
C PRO A 104 8.76 -4.50 -2.87
N LEU A 105 8.83 -5.03 -1.63
CA LEU A 105 7.98 -4.66 -0.51
C LEU A 105 8.84 -4.66 0.75
N HIS A 106 8.87 -3.57 1.49
CA HIS A 106 9.67 -3.41 2.70
C HIS A 106 8.76 -3.45 3.92
N CYS A 107 8.84 -4.51 4.72
CA CYS A 107 8.09 -4.67 5.95
C CYS A 107 9.01 -4.53 7.15
N PHE A 108 8.50 -4.01 8.25
CA PHE A 108 9.27 -3.81 9.47
C PHE A 108 8.35 -3.70 10.69
N GLY A 109 8.90 -3.98 11.85
CA GLY A 109 8.28 -3.75 13.15
C GLY A 109 9.26 -3.11 14.11
N THR A 110 8.73 -2.50 15.17
CA THR A 110 9.50 -1.71 16.15
C THR A 110 9.61 -2.36 17.53
N GLU A 111 8.71 -3.31 17.84
CA GLU A 111 8.71 -4.02 19.13
C GLU A 111 8.34 -5.51 18.95
N PRO A 112 9.35 -6.39 18.76
CA PRO A 112 10.78 -6.16 18.60
C PRO A 112 11.13 -5.53 17.24
N PHE A 113 12.33 -4.96 17.10
CA PHE A 113 12.81 -4.49 15.81
C PHE A 113 13.11 -5.67 14.88
N TRP A 114 12.45 -5.68 13.73
CA TRP A 114 12.66 -6.61 12.63
C TRP A 114 12.43 -5.93 11.30
N SER A 115 12.97 -6.48 10.25
CA SER A 115 12.67 -6.07 8.87
C SER A 115 12.59 -7.27 7.93
N PHE A 116 11.83 -7.11 6.86
CA PHE A 116 11.77 -8.06 5.76
C PHE A 116 11.69 -7.30 4.43
N GLU A 117 12.68 -7.51 3.59
CA GLU A 117 12.68 -7.01 2.21
C GLU A 117 12.22 -8.13 1.30
N ARG A 118 10.98 -8.04 0.78
CA ARG A 118 10.47 -8.96 -0.23
C ARG A 118 11.04 -8.59 -1.59
N LEU A 119 11.58 -9.59 -2.28
CA LEU A 119 12.02 -9.55 -3.66
C LEU A 119 11.22 -10.58 -4.47
N VAL A 120 11.38 -10.58 -5.79
CA VAL A 120 10.76 -11.62 -6.64
C VAL A 120 11.36 -12.98 -6.29
N GLY A 121 10.50 -13.94 -5.89
CA GLY A 121 10.91 -15.30 -5.53
C GLY A 121 11.41 -15.48 -4.10
N GLY A 122 11.36 -14.46 -3.24
CA GLY A 122 11.77 -14.58 -1.84
C GLY A 122 12.04 -13.25 -1.16
N GLY A 123 12.96 -13.23 -0.21
CA GLY A 123 13.34 -12.02 0.50
C GLY A 123 14.38 -12.25 1.60
N ASN A 124 14.72 -11.18 2.29
CA ASN A 124 15.65 -11.19 3.40
C ASN A 124 14.94 -10.74 4.69
N PHE A 125 15.00 -11.57 5.72
CA PHE A 125 14.52 -11.23 7.06
C PHE A 125 15.70 -10.85 7.94
N ASP A 126 15.58 -9.78 8.70
CA ASP A 126 16.57 -9.36 9.69
C ASP A 126 15.89 -8.99 11.01
N SER A 127 16.57 -9.19 12.12
CA SER A 127 16.11 -8.81 13.45
C SER A 127 17.26 -8.51 14.38
N VAL A 128 17.01 -7.69 15.39
CA VAL A 128 18.05 -7.30 16.38
C VAL A 128 18.62 -8.50 17.18
N THR A 129 17.91 -9.62 17.23
CA THR A 129 18.36 -10.85 17.90
C THR A 129 19.03 -11.84 16.93
N GLY A 130 19.02 -11.53 15.63
CA GLY A 130 19.62 -12.35 14.58
C GLY A 130 21.11 -12.13 14.42
N SER A 131 21.73 -12.96 13.57
CA SER A 131 23.14 -12.85 13.17
C SER A 131 23.34 -12.02 11.88
N GLY A 132 22.31 -11.30 11.47
CA GLY A 132 22.20 -10.55 10.22
C GLY A 132 21.10 -11.11 9.30
N PRO A 133 20.98 -10.55 8.09
CA PRO A 133 19.90 -10.91 7.17
C PRO A 133 19.88 -12.39 6.82
N GLU A 134 18.73 -13.05 7.05
CA GLU A 134 18.47 -14.46 6.71
C GLU A 134 17.69 -14.49 5.40
N PRO A 135 18.22 -15.15 4.32
CA PRO A 135 17.51 -15.27 3.06
C PRO A 135 16.40 -16.34 3.13
N PHE A 136 15.25 -16.03 2.56
CA PHE A 136 14.09 -16.92 2.44
C PHE A 136 13.69 -17.07 0.99
N ALA A 137 13.40 -18.31 0.57
CA ALA A 137 12.72 -18.58 -0.69
C ALA A 137 11.20 -18.47 -0.49
N GLU A 138 10.50 -17.87 -1.45
CA GLU A 138 9.06 -17.83 -1.48
C GLU A 138 8.52 -19.15 -2.06
N LEU A 139 7.84 -19.94 -1.24
CA LEU A 139 7.19 -21.19 -1.67
C LEU A 139 5.81 -20.91 -2.27
N TRP A 140 5.15 -19.89 -1.77
CA TRP A 140 3.82 -19.48 -2.24
C TRP A 140 3.51 -18.04 -1.81
N SER A 141 2.81 -17.31 -2.68
CA SER A 141 2.08 -16.10 -2.30
C SER A 141 0.80 -15.96 -3.12
N GLY A 142 -0.23 -15.36 -2.53
CA GLY A 142 -1.49 -15.17 -3.22
C GLY A 142 -2.52 -14.40 -2.40
N PRO A 143 -3.59 -13.90 -3.08
CA PRO A 143 -4.66 -13.19 -2.40
C PRO A 143 -5.54 -14.12 -1.57
N ALA A 144 -6.20 -13.57 -0.57
CA ALA A 144 -7.23 -14.27 0.18
C ALA A 144 -8.40 -14.62 -0.74
N ALA A 145 -8.90 -15.87 -0.63
CA ALA A 145 -10.03 -16.35 -1.42
C ALA A 145 -11.27 -15.47 -1.19
N ALA A 146 -12.01 -15.18 -2.26
CA ALA A 146 -13.30 -14.46 -2.26
C ALA A 146 -13.28 -13.01 -1.72
N ARG A 147 -12.11 -12.40 -1.46
CA ARG A 147 -12.00 -11.04 -0.91
C ARG A 147 -11.25 -10.05 -1.82
N GLY A 148 -10.84 -10.48 -3.02
CA GLY A 148 -10.02 -9.66 -3.91
C GLY A 148 -8.64 -9.32 -3.32
N PRO A 149 -7.87 -8.41 -3.93
CA PRO A 149 -6.48 -8.13 -3.58
C PRO A 149 -6.34 -7.19 -2.36
N GLN A 150 -7.12 -7.41 -1.28
CA GLN A 150 -7.04 -6.65 -0.04
C GLN A 150 -6.09 -7.29 0.96
N THR A 151 -6.04 -8.62 0.96
CA THR A 151 -5.21 -9.41 1.89
C THR A 151 -4.51 -10.51 1.10
N PHE A 152 -3.25 -10.70 1.40
CA PHE A 152 -2.39 -11.71 0.80
C PHE A 152 -1.80 -12.60 1.87
N GLY A 153 -1.61 -13.86 1.55
CA GLY A 153 -0.75 -14.76 2.30
C GLY A 153 0.58 -14.96 1.59
N MET A 154 1.61 -15.29 2.33
CA MET A 154 2.92 -15.66 1.82
C MET A 154 3.53 -16.74 2.69
N VAL A 155 4.13 -17.75 2.09
CA VAL A 155 4.85 -18.84 2.75
C VAL A 155 6.31 -18.79 2.31
N LEU A 156 7.20 -18.67 3.26
CA LEU A 156 8.63 -18.52 3.04
C LEU A 156 9.40 -19.58 3.82
N ASP A 157 10.51 -20.05 3.26
CA ASP A 157 11.38 -21.08 3.84
C ASP A 157 12.85 -20.73 3.61
N SER A 158 13.67 -20.82 4.66
CA SER A 158 15.14 -20.66 4.59
C SER A 158 15.90 -22.00 4.70
N GLY A 159 15.17 -23.12 4.86
CA GLY A 159 15.74 -24.44 5.18
C GLY A 159 15.92 -24.66 6.69
N THR A 160 16.05 -23.61 7.48
CA THR A 160 16.19 -23.68 8.96
C THR A 160 15.03 -22.99 9.68
N SER A 161 14.40 -22.02 9.02
CA SER A 161 13.29 -21.24 9.54
C SER A 161 12.16 -21.16 8.50
N THR A 162 10.94 -20.97 8.97
CA THR A 162 9.79 -20.72 8.10
C THR A 162 9.05 -19.45 8.51
N ILE A 163 8.48 -18.73 7.56
CA ILE A 163 7.61 -17.59 7.81
C ILE A 163 6.28 -17.80 7.08
N ASN A 164 5.17 -17.69 7.83
CA ASN A 164 3.85 -17.53 7.25
C ASN A 164 3.44 -16.07 7.48
N ALA A 165 3.37 -15.30 6.40
CA ALA A 165 3.03 -13.89 6.47
C ALA A 165 1.62 -13.62 5.97
N PHE A 166 0.95 -12.63 6.61
CA PHE A 166 -0.33 -12.09 6.20
C PHE A 166 -0.16 -10.59 5.99
N ILE A 167 -0.36 -10.17 4.76
CA ILE A 167 -0.15 -8.79 4.31
C ILE A 167 -1.52 -8.22 3.96
N ARG A 168 -1.92 -7.13 4.62
CA ARG A 168 -3.22 -6.51 4.39
C ARG A 168 -3.06 -5.03 4.07
N ARG A 169 -3.71 -4.56 3.02
CA ARG A 169 -3.80 -3.13 2.70
C ARG A 169 -4.67 -2.42 3.74
N GLY A 170 -4.16 -1.32 4.27
CA GLY A 170 -4.81 -0.53 5.32
C GLY A 170 -3.79 0.35 6.02
N ILE A 171 -4.27 1.41 6.65
CA ILE A 171 -3.39 2.31 7.40
C ILE A 171 -2.75 1.56 8.57
N CYS A 172 -1.46 1.76 8.71
CA CYS A 172 -0.58 1.16 9.72
C CYS A 172 0.30 2.25 10.32
N SER A 173 0.38 2.31 11.65
CA SER A 173 1.33 3.14 12.38
C SER A 173 2.42 2.26 12.96
N ASP A 174 3.67 2.72 12.88
CA ASP A 174 4.82 2.04 13.48
C ASP A 174 4.97 2.32 14.99
N GLY A 175 4.12 3.18 15.55
CA GLY A 175 4.14 3.57 16.96
C GLY A 175 5.31 4.46 17.37
N MET A 176 6.22 4.81 16.47
CA MET A 176 7.43 5.59 16.75
C MET A 176 7.48 6.92 15.98
N SER A 177 6.90 6.97 14.79
CA SER A 177 6.84 8.17 13.96
C SER A 177 5.40 8.63 13.74
N ASP A 178 5.24 9.85 13.19
CA ASP A 178 3.93 10.34 12.75
C ASP A 178 3.62 9.90 11.30
N ARG A 179 4.29 8.84 10.83
CA ARG A 179 4.05 8.25 9.51
C ARG A 179 2.84 7.33 9.53
N ASP A 180 2.06 7.41 8.47
CA ASP A 180 1.07 6.40 8.15
C ASP A 180 1.55 5.59 6.95
N TYR A 181 1.67 4.31 7.16
CA TYR A 181 1.95 3.35 6.11
C TYR A 181 0.65 2.78 5.54
N GLY A 182 0.70 2.28 4.33
CA GLY A 182 -0.49 1.77 3.64
C GLY A 182 -0.73 0.28 3.77
N ILE A 183 0.12 -0.46 4.52
CA ILE A 183 0.12 -1.92 4.58
C ILE A 183 0.43 -2.39 6.00
N ILE A 184 -0.41 -3.30 6.50
CA ILE A 184 -0.24 -4.00 7.77
C ILE A 184 0.33 -5.38 7.48
N ALA A 185 1.30 -5.83 8.28
CA ALA A 185 1.94 -7.13 8.14
C ALA A 185 1.94 -7.90 9.45
N TYR A 186 1.65 -9.21 9.36
CA TYR A 186 1.81 -10.18 10.44
C TYR A 186 2.69 -11.32 9.95
N PHE A 187 3.77 -11.63 10.68
CA PHE A 187 4.72 -12.67 10.36
C PHE A 187 4.75 -13.71 11.47
N LEU A 188 4.20 -14.90 11.24
CA LEU A 188 4.37 -16.05 12.12
C LEU A 188 5.67 -16.76 11.71
N ARG A 189 6.77 -16.46 12.42
CA ARG A 189 8.07 -17.03 12.19
C ARG A 189 8.31 -18.21 13.12
N ARG A 190 8.79 -19.31 12.56
CA ARG A 190 9.30 -20.48 13.28
C ARG A 190 10.77 -20.64 12.97
N SER A 191 11.58 -20.75 14.03
CA SER A 191 13.03 -20.89 13.94
C SER A 191 13.53 -21.88 14.98
N PRO A 192 14.81 -22.28 14.99
CA PRO A 192 15.40 -23.08 16.06
C PRO A 192 15.27 -22.48 17.45
N GLN A 193 15.12 -21.15 17.55
CA GLN A 193 14.94 -20.41 18.82
C GLN A 193 13.49 -20.43 19.32
N GLY A 194 12.53 -20.80 18.46
CA GLY A 194 11.11 -20.87 18.83
C GLY A 194 10.16 -20.35 17.77
N THR A 195 8.93 -20.12 18.18
CA THR A 195 7.86 -19.54 17.34
C THR A 195 7.48 -18.18 17.90
N GLU A 196 7.41 -17.18 17.02
CA GLU A 196 7.06 -15.81 17.35
C GLU A 196 6.06 -15.25 16.33
N LEU A 197 5.17 -14.39 16.80
CA LEU A 197 4.27 -13.60 15.95
C LEU A 197 4.75 -12.15 15.99
N LEU A 198 5.13 -11.65 14.83
CA LEU A 198 5.61 -10.29 14.64
C LEU A 198 4.53 -9.49 13.92
N GLU A 199 4.27 -8.28 14.39
CA GLU A 199 3.38 -7.31 13.76
C GLU A 199 4.21 -6.11 13.29
N GLY A 200 3.80 -5.49 12.18
CA GLY A 200 4.46 -4.32 11.67
C GLY A 200 3.77 -3.72 10.46
N CYS A 201 4.42 -2.74 9.88
CA CYS A 201 3.98 -2.04 8.68
C CYS A 201 4.84 -2.42 7.48
N CYS A 202 4.28 -2.20 6.27
CA CYS A 202 5.08 -2.26 5.05
C CYS A 202 4.89 -1.00 4.19
N SER A 203 5.92 -0.74 3.36
CA SER A 203 5.97 0.33 2.37
C SER A 203 6.39 -0.24 1.02
N LEU A 204 5.89 0.37 -0.06
CA LEU A 204 6.30 0.10 -1.45
C LEU A 204 7.55 0.90 -1.83
N SER A 205 7.84 1.98 -1.12
CA SER A 205 9.02 2.82 -1.25
C SER A 205 9.98 2.57 -0.08
N ARG A 206 11.28 2.81 -0.28
CA ARG A 206 12.28 2.83 0.79
C ARG A 206 12.31 4.15 1.52
#